data_22d83ae6c1c6841e97f58c2c1fd42fdd
#
_entry.id   22d83ae6c1c6841e97f58c2c1fd42fdd
#
_cell.length_a   1.000
_cell.length_b   1.000
_cell.length_c   1.000
_cell.angle_alpha   90.00
_cell.angle_beta   90.00
_cell.angle_gamma   90.00
#
_symmetry.space_group_name_H-M   'P 1'
#
loop_
_entity.id
_entity.type
_entity.pdbx_description
1 polymer ?
#
loop_
_entity_poly.entity_id
_entity_poly.type
_entity_poly.pdbx_seq_one_letter_code
_entity_poly.pdbx_strand_id
1 'polypeptide(L)'
;MLAELLVAMLIAAIIGVSLTQLVISQSRFVALQSAIMQARGGARAALNVMAGDFRMVGDSGLVAATPESVTVRVPYAFGVACLQAAGKTLVSLAPADSATYFAATASGYAWRDSTGKFVFVEPATAAASLWVLCSWPFTTPSITTLGNANWSPRVVAVGPNDARTPAGSIVYLYQTIRYAFAPSAQLPGRIGLWRTLLTTGERDELVAPFDSTAGFRFLDSTYTAHASPPGDLTSVKGLQLMLVATSEQPPEGRTLPMKFNLTTNVVFRNHS
;
A
#
# COMPACT_ATOMS: atom_id res chain seq x y z
N MET A 1 22.16 69.74 18.68
CA MET A 1 22.64 68.98 17.49
C MET A 1 23.35 67.69 17.87
N LEU A 2 24.48 67.63 18.62
CA LEU A 2 25.19 66.37 18.91
C LEU A 2 24.39 65.40 19.79
N ALA A 3 23.66 65.89 20.79
CA ALA A 3 22.79 65.09 21.64
C ALA A 3 21.56 64.53 20.92
N GLU A 4 20.97 65.24 19.98
CA GLU A 4 19.86 64.82 19.17
C GLU A 4 20.28 63.65 18.22
N LEU A 5 21.49 63.74 17.69
CA LEU A 5 22.05 62.72 16.80
C LEU A 5 22.33 61.44 17.59
N LEU A 6 22.83 61.53 18.82
CA LEU A 6 23.01 60.35 19.69
C LEU A 6 21.70 59.67 20.05
N VAL A 7 20.66 60.46 20.40
CA VAL A 7 19.32 59.90 20.70
C VAL A 7 18.72 59.25 19.49
N ALA A 8 18.81 59.86 18.32
CA ALA A 8 18.32 59.26 17.07
C ALA A 8 19.04 57.94 16.72
N MET A 9 20.36 57.84 16.89
CA MET A 9 21.11 56.60 16.70
C MET A 9 20.70 55.51 17.71
N LEU A 10 20.46 55.87 18.97
CA LEU A 10 20.01 54.90 19.98
C LEU A 10 18.65 54.33 19.63
N ILE A 11 17.70 55.20 19.25
CA ILE A 11 16.35 54.75 18.85
C ILE A 11 16.44 53.86 17.58
N ALA A 12 17.20 54.24 16.59
CA ALA A 12 17.41 53.47 15.39
C ALA A 12 18.03 52.10 15.68
N ALA A 13 18.99 51.99 16.59
CA ALA A 13 19.60 50.75 17.02
C ALA A 13 18.57 49.80 17.71
N ILE A 14 17.73 50.36 18.62
CA ILE A 14 16.68 49.58 19.30
C ILE A 14 15.66 49.02 18.29
N ILE A 15 15.21 49.85 17.34
CA ILE A 15 14.29 49.43 16.27
C ILE A 15 14.94 48.38 15.41
N GLY A 16 16.20 48.55 15.00
CA GLY A 16 16.93 47.58 14.20
C GLY A 16 17.05 46.23 14.87
N VAL A 17 17.38 46.17 16.17
CA VAL A 17 17.45 44.91 16.91
C VAL A 17 16.05 44.26 17.02
N SER A 18 15.01 45.04 17.27
CA SER A 18 13.64 44.52 17.36
C SER A 18 13.14 43.93 16.04
N LEU A 19 13.42 44.61 14.93
CA LEU A 19 13.11 44.09 13.57
C LEU A 19 13.86 42.80 13.24
N THR A 20 15.15 42.75 13.59
CA THR A 20 15.97 41.56 13.37
C THR A 20 15.42 40.36 14.16
N GLN A 21 15.07 40.56 15.43
CA GLN A 21 14.46 39.51 16.25
C GLN A 21 13.11 39.03 15.68
N LEU A 22 12.30 39.95 15.16
CA LEU A 22 11.03 39.61 14.52
C LEU A 22 11.24 38.73 13.28
N VAL A 23 12.19 39.10 12.41
CA VAL A 23 12.52 38.32 11.19
C VAL A 23 13.02 36.90 11.54
N ILE A 24 13.94 36.81 12.54
CA ILE A 24 14.43 35.51 13.00
C ILE A 24 13.29 34.66 13.57
N SER A 25 12.41 35.27 14.38
CA SER A 25 11.25 34.56 14.93
C SER A 25 10.29 34.06 13.85
N GLN A 26 10.00 34.88 12.85
CA GLN A 26 9.16 34.48 11.70
C GLN A 26 9.83 33.39 10.87
N SER A 27 11.13 33.48 10.59
CA SER A 27 11.88 32.44 9.86
C SER A 27 11.79 31.08 10.58
N ARG A 28 12.03 31.08 11.90
CA ARG A 28 11.91 29.86 12.72
C ARG A 28 10.50 29.28 12.71
N PHE A 29 9.47 30.14 12.79
CA PHE A 29 8.09 29.71 12.71
C PHE A 29 7.76 29.05 11.38
N VAL A 30 8.17 29.65 10.24
CA VAL A 30 7.97 29.09 8.91
C VAL A 30 8.70 27.76 8.75
N ALA A 31 9.96 27.66 9.22
CA ALA A 31 10.72 26.42 9.19
C ALA A 31 10.05 25.31 10.00
N LEU A 32 9.50 25.63 11.17
CA LEU A 32 8.73 24.71 12.01
C LEU A 32 7.47 24.20 11.29
N GLN A 33 6.69 25.11 10.71
CA GLN A 33 5.47 24.77 9.97
C GLN A 33 5.79 23.87 8.77
N SER A 34 6.83 24.20 8.01
CA SER A 34 7.29 23.39 6.87
C SER A 34 7.68 21.97 7.31
N ALA A 35 8.44 21.83 8.40
CA ALA A 35 8.85 20.53 8.93
C ALA A 35 7.63 19.67 9.37
N ILE A 36 6.63 20.27 10.01
CA ILE A 36 5.38 19.59 10.40
C ILE A 36 4.60 19.15 9.14
N MET A 37 4.49 20.02 8.15
CA MET A 37 3.78 19.71 6.90
C MET A 37 4.46 18.57 6.13
N GLN A 38 5.80 18.53 6.09
CA GLN A 38 6.57 17.45 5.49
C GLN A 38 6.29 16.11 6.20
N ALA A 39 6.41 16.05 7.52
CA ALA A 39 6.12 14.84 8.29
C ALA A 39 4.68 14.37 8.09
N ARG A 40 3.71 15.29 8.10
CA ARG A 40 2.29 14.99 7.86
C ARG A 40 2.04 14.48 6.44
N GLY A 41 2.71 15.06 5.45
CA GLY A 41 2.65 14.63 4.05
C GLY A 41 3.14 13.19 3.89
N GLY A 42 4.28 12.86 4.47
CA GLY A 42 4.85 11.50 4.46
C GLY A 42 3.91 10.46 5.10
N ALA A 43 3.36 10.74 6.28
CA ALA A 43 2.42 9.83 6.93
C ALA A 43 1.16 9.58 6.07
N ARG A 44 0.62 10.62 5.44
CA ARG A 44 -0.56 10.50 4.57
C ARG A 44 -0.26 9.74 3.27
N ALA A 45 0.90 9.99 2.67
CA ALA A 45 1.31 9.27 1.46
C ALA A 45 1.43 7.77 1.75
N ALA A 46 2.11 7.39 2.83
CA ALA A 46 2.23 6.01 3.28
C ALA A 46 0.85 5.37 3.54
N LEU A 47 -0.04 6.09 4.25
CA LEU A 47 -1.40 5.62 4.52
C LEU A 47 -2.17 5.33 3.22
N ASN A 48 -2.14 6.25 2.27
CA ASN A 48 -2.93 6.13 1.03
C ASN A 48 -2.52 4.89 0.23
N VAL A 49 -1.22 4.62 0.12
CA VAL A 49 -0.72 3.44 -0.59
C VAL A 49 -1.12 2.17 0.14
N MET A 50 -0.78 2.05 1.43
CA MET A 50 -1.04 0.84 2.19
C MET A 50 -2.53 0.56 2.40
N ALA A 51 -3.35 1.58 2.65
CA ALA A 51 -4.78 1.41 2.88
C ALA A 51 -5.52 0.91 1.63
N GLY A 52 -5.08 1.30 0.44
CA GLY A 52 -5.60 0.77 -0.83
C GLY A 52 -5.40 -0.72 -0.91
N ASP A 53 -4.17 -1.17 -0.76
CA ASP A 53 -3.80 -2.58 -0.85
C ASP A 53 -4.43 -3.43 0.28
N PHE A 54 -4.34 -2.97 1.54
CA PHE A 54 -4.85 -3.76 2.67
C PHE A 54 -6.36 -3.94 2.67
N ARG A 55 -7.13 -2.98 2.13
CA ARG A 55 -8.58 -3.14 1.96
C ARG A 55 -8.96 -4.24 0.98
N MET A 56 -8.07 -4.55 0.03
CA MET A 56 -8.30 -5.62 -0.95
C MET A 56 -7.93 -7.00 -0.42
N VAL A 57 -7.21 -7.08 0.70
CA VAL A 57 -6.81 -8.36 1.30
C VAL A 57 -8.03 -9.15 1.73
N GLY A 58 -8.07 -10.43 1.34
CA GLY A 58 -9.11 -11.37 1.73
C GLY A 58 -8.72 -12.24 2.92
N ASP A 59 -9.63 -13.14 3.30
CA ASP A 59 -9.36 -14.17 4.30
C ASP A 59 -8.11 -14.96 3.92
N SER A 60 -7.21 -15.20 4.88
CA SER A 60 -5.90 -15.87 4.65
C SER A 60 -4.97 -15.11 3.68
N GLY A 61 -5.28 -13.85 3.39
CA GLY A 61 -4.41 -13.00 2.55
C GLY A 61 -3.21 -12.42 3.29
N LEU A 62 -3.18 -12.44 4.62
CA LEU A 62 -2.01 -12.10 5.41
C LEU A 62 -1.10 -13.33 5.53
N VAL A 63 0.08 -13.28 4.90
CA VAL A 63 0.99 -14.43 4.75
C VAL A 63 2.05 -14.48 5.86
N ALA A 64 2.62 -13.32 6.19
CA ALA A 64 3.61 -13.17 7.23
C ALA A 64 3.47 -11.81 7.90
N ALA A 65 3.78 -11.74 9.20
CA ALA A 65 3.60 -10.53 9.96
C ALA A 65 4.64 -10.42 11.08
N THR A 66 5.19 -9.22 11.23
CA THR A 66 5.95 -8.76 12.40
C THR A 66 5.52 -7.33 12.73
N PRO A 67 5.87 -6.77 13.89
CA PRO A 67 5.55 -5.38 14.20
C PRO A 67 6.09 -4.37 13.16
N GLU A 68 7.21 -4.68 12.50
CA GLU A 68 7.85 -3.80 11.51
C GLU A 68 7.53 -4.17 10.07
N SER A 69 6.95 -5.35 9.79
CA SER A 69 6.68 -5.78 8.43
C SER A 69 5.46 -6.69 8.31
N VAL A 70 4.75 -6.54 7.19
CA VAL A 70 3.62 -7.41 6.82
C VAL A 70 3.76 -7.86 5.38
N THR A 71 3.41 -9.12 5.11
CA THR A 71 3.34 -9.68 3.76
C THR A 71 1.90 -10.06 3.48
N VAL A 72 1.35 -9.51 2.42
CA VAL A 72 -0.06 -9.66 2.06
C VAL A 72 -0.22 -10.08 0.59
N ARG A 73 -1.29 -10.82 0.32
CA ARG A 73 -1.76 -11.12 -1.04
C ARG A 73 -2.78 -10.08 -1.44
N VAL A 74 -2.41 -9.24 -2.40
CA VAL A 74 -3.26 -8.13 -2.87
C VAL A 74 -3.81 -8.47 -4.24
N PRO A 75 -5.13 -8.67 -4.39
CA PRO A 75 -5.76 -8.80 -5.69
C PRO A 75 -5.56 -7.53 -6.52
N TYR A 76 -5.20 -7.69 -7.81
CA TYR A 76 -5.00 -6.56 -8.71
C TYR A 76 -5.74 -6.68 -10.04
N ALA A 77 -6.15 -7.89 -10.40
CA ALA A 77 -7.00 -8.15 -11.56
C ALA A 77 -7.93 -9.34 -11.26
N PHE A 78 -9.08 -9.39 -11.91
CA PHE A 78 -10.01 -10.49 -11.77
C PHE A 78 -10.64 -10.87 -13.11
N GLY A 79 -11.12 -12.10 -13.16
CA GLY A 79 -11.79 -12.65 -14.31
C GLY A 79 -12.67 -13.83 -13.93
N VAL A 80 -13.14 -14.55 -14.92
CA VAL A 80 -13.98 -15.73 -14.74
C VAL A 80 -13.26 -16.97 -15.25
N ALA A 81 -13.18 -18.02 -14.42
CA ALA A 81 -12.65 -19.31 -14.85
C ALA A 81 -13.54 -19.92 -15.92
N CYS A 82 -12.98 -20.21 -17.09
CA CYS A 82 -13.72 -20.78 -18.21
C CYS A 82 -13.59 -22.29 -18.29
N LEU A 83 -12.35 -22.76 -18.19
CA LEU A 83 -11.99 -24.14 -18.44
C LEU A 83 -10.68 -24.46 -17.73
N GLN A 84 -10.48 -25.76 -17.44
CA GLN A 84 -9.19 -26.28 -17.03
C GLN A 84 -8.61 -27.11 -18.18
N ALA A 85 -7.41 -26.79 -18.62
CA ALA A 85 -6.73 -27.49 -19.71
C ALA A 85 -5.21 -27.50 -19.50
N ALA A 86 -4.57 -28.63 -19.81
CA ALA A 86 -3.12 -28.78 -19.75
C ALA A 86 -2.48 -28.37 -18.42
N GLY A 87 -3.13 -28.67 -17.28
CA GLY A 87 -2.62 -28.31 -15.95
C GLY A 87 -2.76 -26.83 -15.61
N LYS A 88 -3.58 -26.09 -16.36
CA LYS A 88 -3.82 -24.64 -16.14
C LYS A 88 -5.31 -24.34 -16.08
N THR A 89 -5.66 -23.26 -15.38
CA THR A 89 -7.00 -22.69 -15.39
C THR A 89 -7.04 -21.55 -16.41
N LEU A 90 -7.95 -21.61 -17.35
CA LEU A 90 -8.20 -20.54 -18.32
C LEU A 90 -9.14 -19.51 -17.70
N VAL A 91 -8.71 -18.26 -17.66
CA VAL A 91 -9.43 -17.16 -17.04
C VAL A 91 -9.70 -16.08 -18.08
N SER A 92 -10.98 -15.74 -18.26
CA SER A 92 -11.40 -14.61 -19.08
C SER A 92 -11.35 -13.33 -18.26
N LEU A 93 -10.49 -12.39 -18.64
CA LEU A 93 -10.32 -11.10 -17.98
C LEU A 93 -11.21 -10.04 -18.61
N ALA A 94 -11.73 -9.11 -17.78
CA ALA A 94 -12.33 -7.87 -18.26
C ALA A 94 -11.27 -7.00 -18.98
N PRO A 95 -11.64 -6.11 -19.93
CA PRO A 95 -10.67 -5.30 -20.66
C PRO A 95 -9.74 -4.47 -19.76
N ALA A 96 -10.30 -3.81 -18.74
CA ALA A 96 -9.52 -3.04 -17.78
C ALA A 96 -8.54 -3.91 -17.00
N ASP A 97 -9.00 -5.07 -16.50
CA ASP A 97 -8.18 -6.03 -15.76
C ASP A 97 -7.14 -6.70 -16.65
N SER A 98 -7.44 -6.89 -17.94
CA SER A 98 -6.49 -7.38 -18.92
C SER A 98 -5.28 -6.45 -19.05
N ALA A 99 -5.50 -5.14 -19.15
CA ALA A 99 -4.41 -4.16 -19.20
C ALA A 99 -3.56 -4.20 -17.92
N THR A 100 -4.21 -4.24 -16.77
CA THR A 100 -3.54 -4.34 -15.46
C THR A 100 -2.75 -5.64 -15.30
N TYR A 101 -3.30 -6.76 -15.76
CA TYR A 101 -2.64 -8.07 -15.74
C TYR A 101 -1.33 -8.08 -16.54
N PHE A 102 -1.34 -7.48 -17.74
CA PHE A 102 -0.14 -7.43 -18.58
C PHE A 102 0.89 -6.39 -18.10
N ALA A 103 0.48 -5.40 -17.32
CA ALA A 103 1.37 -4.43 -16.72
C ALA A 103 2.08 -4.94 -15.45
N ALA A 104 1.62 -6.06 -14.87
CA ALA A 104 2.12 -6.57 -13.61
C ALA A 104 2.32 -8.10 -13.65
N THR A 105 3.18 -8.62 -12.77
CA THR A 105 3.43 -10.06 -12.65
C THR A 105 2.59 -10.64 -11.52
N ALA A 106 1.73 -11.63 -11.83
CA ALA A 106 0.95 -12.34 -10.83
C ALA A 106 1.85 -13.24 -9.96
N SER A 107 1.62 -13.25 -8.65
CA SER A 107 2.22 -14.22 -7.74
C SER A 107 1.41 -15.51 -7.70
N GLY A 108 0.11 -15.41 -7.96
CA GLY A 108 -0.81 -16.53 -7.93
C GLY A 108 -2.23 -16.10 -8.32
N TYR A 109 -3.15 -17.03 -8.18
CA TYR A 109 -4.56 -16.74 -8.30
C TYR A 109 -5.33 -17.29 -7.08
N ALA A 110 -6.49 -16.71 -6.83
CA ALA A 110 -7.39 -17.16 -5.77
C ALA A 110 -8.82 -17.22 -6.28
N TRP A 111 -9.61 -18.07 -5.68
CA TRP A 111 -11.04 -18.18 -5.94
C TRP A 111 -11.78 -18.46 -4.63
N ARG A 112 -13.10 -18.23 -4.58
CA ARG A 112 -13.90 -18.53 -3.39
C ARG A 112 -14.53 -19.91 -3.52
N ASP A 113 -14.36 -20.73 -2.48
CA ASP A 113 -15.02 -22.02 -2.39
C ASP A 113 -16.51 -21.89 -2.03
N SER A 114 -17.22 -23.03 -1.92
CA SER A 114 -18.63 -23.07 -1.57
C SER A 114 -18.95 -22.53 -0.16
N THR A 115 -17.93 -22.40 0.70
CA THR A 115 -18.05 -21.81 2.06
C THR A 115 -17.75 -20.31 2.06
N GLY A 116 -17.38 -19.72 0.91
CA GLY A 116 -17.02 -18.33 0.75
C GLY A 116 -15.56 -18.01 1.09
N LYS A 117 -14.77 -19.00 1.51
CA LYS A 117 -13.35 -18.82 1.84
C LYS A 117 -12.49 -18.74 0.59
N PHE A 118 -11.44 -17.92 0.65
CA PHE A 118 -10.45 -17.85 -0.42
C PHE A 118 -9.54 -19.08 -0.42
N VAL A 119 -9.42 -19.71 -1.57
CA VAL A 119 -8.43 -20.75 -1.87
C VAL A 119 -7.36 -20.10 -2.74
N PHE A 120 -6.14 -20.07 -2.23
CA PHE A 120 -4.98 -19.48 -2.92
C PHE A 120 -4.18 -20.56 -3.61
N VAL A 121 -3.79 -20.32 -4.86
CA VAL A 121 -2.98 -21.22 -5.69
C VAL A 121 -1.68 -20.48 -6.07
N GLU A 122 -0.55 -21.08 -5.71
CA GLU A 122 0.82 -20.60 -5.99
C GLU A 122 1.68 -21.75 -6.56
N PRO A 123 2.69 -21.44 -7.40
CA PRO A 123 2.97 -20.20 -8.09
C PRO A 123 2.07 -20.00 -9.31
N ALA A 124 1.83 -18.74 -9.68
CA ALA A 124 1.18 -18.44 -10.95
C ALA A 124 2.22 -18.50 -12.07
N THR A 125 2.21 -19.52 -12.87
CA THR A 125 2.89 -19.48 -14.15
C THR A 125 1.94 -18.86 -15.17
N ALA A 126 2.10 -17.57 -15.46
CA ALA A 126 1.40 -16.95 -16.57
C ALA A 126 1.92 -17.58 -17.87
N ALA A 127 1.07 -18.24 -18.61
CA ALA A 127 1.34 -18.54 -20.00
C ALA A 127 0.77 -17.43 -20.87
N ALA A 128 1.45 -17.16 -21.98
CA ALA A 128 1.01 -16.23 -23.01
C ALA A 128 -0.48 -16.40 -23.34
N SER A 129 -1.12 -15.30 -23.71
CA SER A 129 -2.50 -15.26 -24.17
C SER A 129 -2.72 -16.31 -25.28
N LEU A 130 -3.32 -17.41 -24.92
CA LEU A 130 -3.88 -18.30 -25.92
C LEU A 130 -5.17 -17.62 -26.39
N TRP A 131 -5.29 -17.41 -27.70
CA TRP A 131 -6.53 -17.04 -28.38
C TRP A 131 -7.50 -18.24 -28.34
N VAL A 132 -7.73 -18.78 -27.14
CA VAL A 132 -8.71 -19.83 -26.94
C VAL A 132 -9.98 -19.10 -26.51
N LEU A 133 -10.96 -19.13 -27.39
CA LEU A 133 -12.31 -18.74 -27.04
C LEU A 133 -12.72 -19.57 -25.82
N CYS A 134 -13.09 -18.92 -24.73
CA CYS A 134 -13.84 -19.56 -23.67
C CYS A 134 -15.22 -19.94 -24.23
N SER A 135 -15.24 -21.02 -25.03
CA SER A 135 -16.43 -21.48 -25.71
C SER A 135 -17.10 -22.53 -24.85
N TRP A 136 -17.69 -22.13 -23.78
CA TRP A 136 -18.72 -22.91 -23.05
C TRP A 136 -18.72 -22.63 -21.54
N PRO A 137 -19.84 -22.68 -20.89
CA PRO A 137 -21.26 -22.53 -21.29
C PRO A 137 -21.72 -21.09 -21.26
N PHE A 138 -20.80 -20.14 -21.38
CA PHE A 138 -21.04 -18.71 -21.31
C PHE A 138 -21.55 -18.13 -22.63
N THR A 139 -22.19 -18.97 -23.46
CA THR A 139 -23.03 -18.51 -24.56
C THR A 139 -24.33 -17.87 -24.05
N THR A 140 -24.45 -17.60 -22.75
CA THR A 140 -25.53 -16.74 -22.32
C THR A 140 -25.27 -15.32 -22.83
N PRO A 141 -26.25 -14.70 -23.47
CA PRO A 141 -26.15 -13.38 -24.07
C PRO A 141 -25.63 -12.28 -23.14
N SER A 142 -25.66 -12.51 -21.84
CA SER A 142 -25.27 -11.57 -20.80
C SER A 142 -23.80 -11.17 -20.78
N ILE A 143 -22.86 -12.02 -21.25
CA ILE A 143 -21.44 -11.66 -21.29
C ILE A 143 -21.08 -11.04 -22.65
N THR A 144 -21.78 -11.46 -23.71
CA THR A 144 -21.60 -10.88 -25.05
C THR A 144 -22.27 -9.51 -25.20
N THR A 145 -23.28 -9.19 -24.39
CA THR A 145 -24.00 -7.91 -24.42
C THR A 145 -23.41 -6.82 -23.53
N LEU A 146 -22.47 -7.13 -22.64
CA LEU A 146 -21.76 -6.13 -21.85
C LEU A 146 -20.64 -5.41 -22.62
N GLY A 147 -20.36 -5.78 -23.87
CA GLY A 147 -19.30 -5.20 -24.66
C GLY A 147 -19.73 -4.78 -26.05
N ASN A 148 -19.35 -3.59 -26.46
CA ASN A 148 -19.29 -3.18 -27.86
C ASN A 148 -18.61 -4.29 -28.68
N ALA A 149 -18.96 -4.41 -29.97
CA ALA A 149 -18.49 -5.39 -30.93
C ALA A 149 -16.94 -5.56 -31.07
N ASN A 150 -16.17 -4.69 -30.43
CA ASN A 150 -14.70 -4.71 -30.37
C ASN A 150 -14.13 -5.28 -29.06
N TRP A 151 -14.95 -5.84 -28.17
CA TRP A 151 -14.48 -6.40 -26.92
C TRP A 151 -14.19 -7.90 -27.09
N SER A 152 -12.93 -8.25 -27.30
CA SER A 152 -12.42 -9.61 -27.11
C SER A 152 -11.95 -9.75 -25.65
N PRO A 153 -12.65 -10.52 -24.81
CA PRO A 153 -12.11 -10.82 -23.50
C PRO A 153 -10.77 -11.53 -23.70
N ARG A 154 -9.73 -11.03 -23.06
CA ARG A 154 -8.43 -11.69 -23.10
C ARG A 154 -8.46 -12.89 -22.18
N VAL A 155 -8.25 -14.06 -22.73
CA VAL A 155 -8.13 -15.31 -21.98
C VAL A 155 -6.67 -15.51 -21.61
N VAL A 156 -6.41 -15.67 -20.33
CA VAL A 156 -5.08 -15.99 -19.81
C VAL A 156 -5.10 -17.39 -19.17
N ALA A 157 -4.00 -18.11 -19.31
CA ALA A 157 -3.85 -19.41 -18.68
C ALA A 157 -3.00 -19.22 -17.40
N VAL A 158 -3.56 -19.50 -16.24
CA VAL A 158 -2.87 -19.44 -14.95
C VAL A 158 -2.67 -20.85 -14.40
N GLY A 159 -1.53 -21.11 -13.82
CA GLY A 159 -1.20 -22.43 -13.30
C GLY A 159 -0.49 -22.41 -11.97
N PRO A 160 -0.45 -23.56 -11.30
CA PRO A 160 -1.08 -24.83 -11.65
C PRO A 160 -2.60 -24.74 -11.58
N ASN A 161 -3.34 -25.63 -12.26
CA ASN A 161 -4.78 -25.70 -12.06
C ASN A 161 -5.10 -26.28 -10.67
N ASP A 162 -6.15 -25.78 -10.06
CA ASP A 162 -6.80 -26.44 -8.94
C ASP A 162 -8.08 -27.12 -9.47
N ALA A 163 -8.14 -28.45 -9.38
CA ALA A 163 -9.30 -29.21 -9.85
C ALA A 163 -10.62 -28.81 -9.17
N ARG A 164 -10.52 -28.14 -8.01
CA ARG A 164 -11.68 -27.64 -7.28
C ARG A 164 -12.20 -26.29 -7.80
N THR A 165 -11.47 -25.60 -8.70
CA THR A 165 -11.93 -24.34 -9.27
C THR A 165 -13.03 -24.61 -10.31
N PRO A 166 -14.34 -24.35 -9.99
CA PRO A 166 -15.39 -24.63 -10.94
C PRO A 166 -15.36 -23.63 -12.10
N ALA A 167 -15.75 -24.08 -13.30
CA ALA A 167 -16.03 -23.16 -14.38
C ALA A 167 -17.15 -22.18 -13.97
N GLY A 168 -16.99 -20.89 -14.27
CA GLY A 168 -17.87 -19.82 -13.83
C GLY A 168 -17.48 -19.13 -12.53
N SER A 169 -16.48 -19.66 -11.81
CA SER A 169 -15.97 -19.00 -10.61
C SER A 169 -15.26 -17.70 -10.94
N ILE A 170 -15.44 -16.71 -10.05
CA ILE A 170 -14.62 -15.50 -10.09
C ILE A 170 -13.23 -15.87 -9.58
N VAL A 171 -12.23 -15.57 -10.38
CA VAL A 171 -10.82 -15.77 -10.10
C VAL A 171 -10.15 -14.41 -9.90
N TYR A 172 -9.43 -14.28 -8.81
CA TYR A 172 -8.66 -13.09 -8.46
C TYR A 172 -7.18 -13.37 -8.72
N LEU A 173 -6.53 -12.56 -9.52
CA LEU A 173 -5.09 -12.58 -9.71
C LEU A 173 -4.46 -11.67 -8.69
N TYR A 174 -3.51 -12.17 -7.90
CA TYR A 174 -2.93 -11.40 -6.82
C TYR A 174 -1.40 -11.28 -6.95
N GLN A 175 -0.88 -10.25 -6.30
CA GLN A 175 0.54 -10.06 -6.02
C GLN A 175 0.80 -10.28 -4.54
N THR A 176 1.90 -10.94 -4.22
CA THR A 176 2.38 -11.05 -2.84
C THR A 176 3.33 -9.90 -2.58
N ILE A 177 2.87 -8.97 -1.75
CA ILE A 177 3.56 -7.71 -1.46
C ILE A 177 3.98 -7.71 0.00
N ARG A 178 5.23 -7.32 0.25
CA ARG A 178 5.74 -7.06 1.59
C ARG A 178 5.88 -5.57 1.79
N TYR A 179 5.25 -5.05 2.84
CA TYR A 179 5.49 -3.73 3.39
C TYR A 179 6.39 -3.85 4.62
N ALA A 180 7.43 -3.01 4.70
CA ALA A 180 8.36 -3.06 5.83
C ALA A 180 8.90 -1.67 6.17
N PHE A 181 8.96 -1.35 7.46
CA PHE A 181 9.73 -0.23 7.97
C PHE A 181 11.17 -0.71 8.17
N ALA A 182 12.11 -0.15 7.42
CA ALA A 182 13.51 -0.56 7.39
C ALA A 182 14.43 0.65 7.14
N PRO A 183 15.75 0.53 7.34
CA PRO A 183 16.68 1.62 7.06
C PRO A 183 16.46 2.20 5.66
N SER A 184 16.37 3.53 5.57
CA SER A 184 16.20 4.26 4.33
C SER A 184 17.48 4.21 3.50
N ALA A 185 17.33 4.02 2.17
CA ALA A 185 18.43 4.15 1.23
C ALA A 185 18.71 5.61 0.87
N GLN A 186 17.67 6.46 0.89
CA GLN A 186 17.76 7.86 0.51
C GLN A 186 18.25 8.73 1.67
N LEU A 187 17.92 8.38 2.92
CA LEU A 187 18.24 9.16 4.12
C LEU A 187 18.99 8.28 5.14
N PRO A 188 20.32 8.19 5.06
CA PRO A 188 21.12 7.37 5.97
C PRO A 188 20.84 7.64 7.45
N GLY A 189 20.69 6.56 8.24
CA GLY A 189 20.35 6.65 9.65
C GLY A 189 18.87 6.92 9.96
N ARG A 190 18.01 6.97 8.93
CA ARG A 190 16.55 7.10 9.05
C ARG A 190 15.85 5.80 8.64
N ILE A 191 14.59 5.69 8.99
CA ILE A 191 13.72 4.57 8.59
C ILE A 191 12.84 5.03 7.44
N GLY A 192 12.71 4.18 6.41
CA GLY A 192 11.78 4.34 5.30
C GLY A 192 10.72 3.23 5.30
N LEU A 193 9.61 3.49 4.65
CA LEU A 193 8.61 2.49 4.29
C LEU A 193 8.97 1.90 2.94
N TRP A 194 9.17 0.60 2.93
CA TRP A 194 9.52 -0.18 1.74
C TRP A 194 8.35 -1.02 1.27
N ARG A 195 8.19 -1.12 -0.04
CA ARG A 195 7.30 -2.06 -0.71
C ARG A 195 8.13 -3.02 -1.53
N THR A 196 7.93 -4.31 -1.34
CA THR A 196 8.66 -5.36 -2.08
C THR A 196 7.66 -6.29 -2.74
N LEU A 197 7.78 -6.48 -4.06
CA LEU A 197 7.07 -7.51 -4.81
C LEU A 197 7.83 -8.82 -4.67
N LEU A 198 7.30 -9.80 -3.94
CA LEU A 198 8.05 -11.04 -3.67
C LEU A 198 8.26 -11.90 -4.91
N THR A 199 7.43 -11.76 -5.95
CA THR A 199 7.55 -12.52 -7.19
C THR A 199 8.74 -12.10 -8.04
N THR A 200 9.01 -10.78 -8.11
CA THR A 200 10.10 -10.21 -8.93
C THR A 200 11.31 -9.85 -8.10
N GLY A 201 11.15 -9.72 -6.79
CA GLY A 201 12.18 -9.18 -5.90
C GLY A 201 12.32 -7.66 -5.99
N GLU A 202 11.49 -6.98 -6.79
CA GLU A 202 11.49 -5.53 -6.93
C GLU A 202 11.15 -4.87 -5.60
N ARG A 203 11.99 -3.92 -5.19
CA ARG A 203 11.90 -3.26 -3.89
C ARG A 203 12.03 -1.76 -4.01
N ASP A 204 10.99 -1.04 -3.62
CA ASP A 204 10.90 0.40 -3.69
C ASP A 204 10.78 1.02 -2.31
N GLU A 205 11.53 2.08 -2.07
CA GLU A 205 11.33 2.94 -0.92
C GLU A 205 10.23 3.96 -1.25
N LEU A 206 9.06 3.80 -0.62
CA LEU A 206 7.90 4.62 -0.94
C LEU A 206 7.94 5.98 -0.28
N VAL A 207 8.30 6.01 1.00
CA VAL A 207 8.29 7.22 1.84
C VAL A 207 9.33 7.09 2.94
N ALA A 208 10.06 8.17 3.18
CA ALA A 208 10.94 8.38 4.33
C ALA A 208 10.88 9.88 4.73
N PRO A 209 11.26 10.24 5.95
CA PRO A 209 11.67 9.39 7.06
C PRO A 209 10.55 9.07 8.06
N PHE A 210 10.70 7.93 8.72
CA PHE A 210 9.88 7.54 9.86
C PHE A 210 10.71 7.41 11.14
N ASP A 211 10.03 7.44 12.28
CA ASP A 211 10.60 7.10 13.59
C ASP A 211 10.66 5.58 13.76
N SER A 212 11.53 5.08 14.64
CA SER A 212 11.66 3.64 14.95
C SER A 212 10.42 3.02 15.60
N THR A 213 9.48 3.83 16.03
CA THR A 213 8.19 3.37 16.59
C THR A 213 7.10 3.22 15.55
N ALA A 214 7.38 3.55 14.28
CA ALA A 214 6.46 3.27 13.18
C ALA A 214 6.35 1.75 12.94
N GLY A 215 5.13 1.27 12.69
CA GLY A 215 4.93 -0.17 12.54
C GLY A 215 3.47 -0.56 12.39
N PHE A 216 3.23 -1.84 12.60
CA PHE A 216 1.94 -2.49 12.46
C PHE A 216 1.46 -3.07 13.79
N ARG A 217 0.16 -3.02 14.03
CA ARG A 217 -0.53 -3.81 15.04
C ARG A 217 -1.64 -4.61 14.38
N PHE A 218 -2.07 -5.68 15.01
CA PHE A 218 -2.94 -6.68 14.42
C PHE A 218 -4.30 -6.63 15.09
N LEU A 219 -5.36 -6.44 14.30
CA LEU A 219 -6.73 -6.36 14.79
C LEU A 219 -7.32 -7.77 14.88
N ASP A 220 -7.82 -8.14 16.03
CA ASP A 220 -8.54 -9.40 16.26
C ASP A 220 -10.02 -9.31 15.81
N SER A 221 -10.81 -10.34 16.12
CA SER A 221 -12.23 -10.39 15.79
C SER A 221 -13.08 -9.34 16.49
N THR A 222 -12.58 -8.73 17.56
CA THR A 222 -13.21 -7.63 18.28
C THR A 222 -12.67 -6.26 17.86
N TYR A 223 -11.79 -6.23 16.84
CA TYR A 223 -11.05 -5.06 16.39
C TYR A 223 -10.12 -4.44 17.44
N THR A 224 -9.74 -5.24 18.45
CA THR A 224 -8.72 -4.84 19.42
C THR A 224 -7.33 -5.00 18.81
N ALA A 225 -6.48 -3.99 19.00
CA ALA A 225 -5.14 -3.94 18.40
C ALA A 225 -4.09 -4.59 19.31
N HIS A 226 -3.42 -5.62 18.81
CA HIS A 226 -2.33 -6.34 19.48
C HIS A 226 -0.99 -5.95 18.87
N ALA A 227 0.03 -5.76 19.72
CA ALA A 227 1.38 -5.35 19.28
C ALA A 227 2.12 -6.46 18.52
N SER A 228 1.84 -7.72 18.85
CA SER A 228 2.43 -8.88 18.19
C SER A 228 1.38 -9.62 17.36
N PRO A 229 1.76 -10.21 16.22
CA PRO A 229 0.84 -11.02 15.43
C PRO A 229 0.43 -12.28 16.21
N PRO A 230 -0.80 -12.77 16.06
CA PRO A 230 -1.21 -14.05 16.59
C PRO A 230 -0.50 -15.20 15.86
N GLY A 231 -0.44 -16.38 16.48
CA GLY A 231 0.12 -17.58 15.84
C GLY A 231 -0.65 -18.03 14.61
N ASP A 232 -1.97 -17.81 14.59
CA ASP A 232 -2.84 -18.01 13.43
C ASP A 232 -3.17 -16.66 12.80
N LEU A 233 -2.53 -16.37 11.66
CA LEU A 233 -2.74 -15.12 10.92
C LEU A 233 -4.12 -15.02 10.26
N THR A 234 -4.84 -16.13 10.12
CA THR A 234 -6.21 -16.13 9.55
C THR A 234 -7.23 -15.48 10.50
N SER A 235 -6.89 -15.40 11.79
CA SER A 235 -7.72 -14.72 12.80
C SER A 235 -7.63 -13.20 12.73
N VAL A 236 -6.64 -12.64 12.02
CA VAL A 236 -6.45 -11.19 11.90
C VAL A 236 -7.49 -10.60 10.97
N LYS A 237 -8.28 -9.65 11.47
CA LYS A 237 -9.36 -8.97 10.73
C LYS A 237 -8.92 -7.66 10.06
N GLY A 238 -7.73 -7.20 10.37
CA GLY A 238 -7.18 -5.96 9.82
C GLY A 238 -5.88 -5.57 10.50
N LEU A 239 -5.37 -4.42 10.11
CA LEU A 239 -4.13 -3.85 10.63
C LEU A 239 -4.38 -2.45 11.19
N GLN A 240 -3.79 -2.16 12.33
CA GLN A 240 -3.60 -0.80 12.80
C GLN A 240 -2.24 -0.30 12.33
N LEU A 241 -2.23 0.76 11.55
CA LEU A 241 -1.04 1.41 11.03
C LEU A 241 -0.59 2.48 12.02
N MET A 242 0.63 2.36 12.53
CA MET A 242 1.26 3.35 13.38
C MET A 242 2.30 4.12 12.57
N LEU A 243 1.88 5.22 11.95
CA LEU A 243 2.69 6.03 11.05
C LEU A 243 3.28 7.22 11.81
N VAL A 244 4.43 7.00 12.43
CA VAL A 244 5.18 8.05 13.12
C VAL A 244 6.20 8.64 12.15
N ALA A 245 5.73 9.55 11.30
CA ALA A 245 6.61 10.22 10.33
C ALA A 245 7.39 11.38 10.99
N THR A 246 8.58 11.63 10.48
CA THR A 246 9.43 12.72 10.96
C THR A 246 9.77 13.70 9.83
N SER A 247 10.19 14.91 10.16
CA SER A 247 10.82 15.78 9.16
C SER A 247 12.23 15.26 8.84
N GLU A 248 12.72 15.53 7.64
CA GLU A 248 14.07 15.13 7.21
C GLU A 248 15.13 15.76 8.10
N GLN A 249 14.98 17.02 8.40
CA GLN A 249 15.91 17.80 9.22
C GLN A 249 15.19 18.42 10.43
N PRO A 250 15.91 18.62 11.54
CA PRO A 250 15.43 19.45 12.61
C PRO A 250 15.17 20.88 12.09
N PRO A 251 14.06 21.53 12.45
CA PRO A 251 13.87 22.92 12.12
C PRO A 251 14.84 23.81 12.89
N GLU A 252 15.09 25.01 12.37
CA GLU A 252 16.00 25.97 12.96
C GLU A 252 15.71 26.21 14.44
N GLY A 253 16.76 26.11 15.26
CA GLY A 253 16.67 26.24 16.72
C GLY A 253 16.20 25.00 17.46
N ARG A 254 16.06 23.85 16.78
CA ARG A 254 15.78 22.55 17.40
C ARG A 254 16.88 21.53 17.05
N THR A 255 17.08 20.58 17.95
CA THR A 255 18.06 19.49 17.77
C THR A 255 17.45 18.21 17.22
N LEU A 256 16.12 18.07 17.32
CA LEU A 256 15.39 16.89 16.90
C LEU A 256 14.40 17.20 15.77
N PRO A 257 14.22 16.27 14.82
CA PRO A 257 13.19 16.36 13.79
C PRO A 257 11.79 16.48 14.41
N MET A 258 10.90 17.16 13.70
CA MET A 258 9.49 17.18 14.06
C MET A 258 8.84 15.84 13.79
N LYS A 259 8.01 15.36 14.72
CA LYS A 259 7.26 14.11 14.59
C LYS A 259 5.79 14.40 14.35
N PHE A 260 5.19 13.61 13.48
CA PHE A 260 3.75 13.58 13.25
C PHE A 260 3.25 12.14 13.40
N ASN A 261 2.33 11.94 14.34
CA ASN A 261 1.77 10.62 14.62
C ASN A 261 0.41 10.49 13.93
N LEU A 262 0.27 9.46 13.10
CA LEU A 262 -0.98 9.07 12.46
C LEU A 262 -1.24 7.60 12.76
N THR A 263 -2.26 7.34 13.56
CA THR A 263 -2.71 5.97 13.85
C THR A 263 -4.07 5.76 13.23
N THR A 264 -4.22 4.67 12.46
CA THR A 264 -5.48 4.33 11.81
C THR A 264 -5.66 2.83 11.67
N ASN A 265 -6.89 2.38 11.69
CA ASN A 265 -7.25 0.99 11.50
C ASN A 265 -7.68 0.77 10.03
N VAL A 266 -7.13 -0.25 9.41
CA VAL A 266 -7.54 -0.72 8.07
C VAL A 266 -8.07 -2.14 8.22
N VAL A 267 -9.35 -2.30 8.03
CA VAL A 267 -10.04 -3.60 8.10
C VAL A 267 -9.97 -4.26 6.71
N PHE A 268 -9.69 -5.54 6.68
CA PHE A 268 -9.74 -6.36 5.48
C PHE A 268 -11.20 -6.52 5.05
N ARG A 269 -11.57 -6.05 3.86
CA ARG A 269 -12.98 -6.01 3.42
C ARG A 269 -13.53 -7.35 2.93
N ASN A 270 -12.65 -8.24 2.51
CA ASN A 270 -13.03 -9.52 1.90
C ASN A 270 -13.04 -10.66 2.94
N HIS A 271 -13.39 -10.37 4.18
CA HIS A 271 -13.68 -11.37 5.19
C HIS A 271 -15.11 -11.92 5.02
N SER A 272 -15.22 -13.23 5.06
CA SER A 272 -16.51 -13.95 5.21
C SER A 272 -16.90 -14.00 6.69
#